data_eb524f8ad3e9668fb67a0213d171c4f0
#
_entry.id   eb524f8ad3e9668fb67a0213d171c4f0
#
_cell.length_a   1.000
_cell.length_b   1.000
_cell.length_c   1.000
_cell.angle_alpha   90.00
_cell.angle_beta   90.00
_cell.angle_gamma   90.00
#
_symmetry.space_group_name_H-M   'P 1'
#
loop_
_entity.id
_entity.type
_entity.pdbx_description
1 polymer ?
#
loop_
_entity_poly.entity_id
_entity_poly.type
_entity_poly.pdbx_seq_one_letter_code
_entity_poly.pdbx_strand_id
1 'polypeptide(L)'
;MASLPTRRSYTVLLMLQAVPPANLNGLRPLFANLPGMQGCLHAALEGAMGAVLSDSAEQPTMALIDLDFYLLGGDGGTAEAERTVRGFKPPASIIAAGSAWEPLLRRVWGDALLTRTRIAFRPGDWDRGRLDAFGDALQDGFSVRRIAARDARGFEELAESLVYNFDSLNDFAERGVGFGIEHEGRFISGCSSFAISSHSLEFEIQTHPSYQRRGFASATAAAMIEHCLDEGLEPCWDAHNSMSAALANNIGFVDPTPYTAYDLPPNAQPL
;
A
#
# COMPACT_ATOMS: atom_id res chain seq x y z
N MET A 1 -3.01 13.58 -27.12
CA MET A 1 -2.50 12.21 -27.01
C MET A 1 -1.57 12.22 -25.80
N ALA A 2 -2.09 12.00 -24.60
CA ALA A 2 -1.29 11.88 -23.39
C ALA A 2 -0.90 10.41 -23.26
N SER A 3 0.39 10.15 -23.17
CA SER A 3 0.94 8.82 -22.97
C SER A 3 0.43 8.25 -21.64
N LEU A 4 -0.19 7.08 -21.72
CA LEU A 4 -0.50 6.23 -20.57
C LEU A 4 0.79 6.06 -19.73
N PRO A 5 0.70 6.07 -18.40
CA PRO A 5 1.83 5.69 -17.57
C PRO A 5 2.23 4.27 -17.99
N THR A 6 3.45 4.15 -18.45
CA THR A 6 4.06 2.89 -18.85
C THR A 6 3.98 1.93 -17.65
N ARG A 7 3.25 0.81 -17.84
CA ARG A 7 3.37 -0.38 -16.98
C ARG A 7 4.83 -0.50 -16.58
N ARG A 8 5.11 -0.53 -15.26
CA ARG A 8 6.45 -0.81 -14.76
C ARG A 8 6.99 -1.99 -15.55
N SER A 9 8.10 -1.79 -16.22
CA SER A 9 8.65 -2.76 -17.16
C SER A 9 9.13 -3.98 -16.39
N TYR A 10 8.40 -5.08 -16.43
CA TYR A 10 8.75 -6.37 -15.85
C TYR A 10 10.04 -6.98 -16.44
N THR A 11 10.79 -6.22 -17.22
CA THR A 11 11.93 -6.66 -18.05
C THR A 11 13.17 -7.11 -17.24
N VAL A 12 13.18 -7.02 -15.92
CA VAL A 12 14.39 -7.24 -15.11
C VAL A 12 14.34 -8.47 -14.21
N LEU A 13 13.21 -9.13 -14.11
CA LEU A 13 13.08 -10.34 -13.30
C LEU A 13 13.13 -11.61 -14.16
N LEU A 14 14.03 -11.65 -15.13
CA LEU A 14 14.19 -12.73 -16.13
C LEU A 14 14.36 -14.14 -15.57
N MET A 15 14.47 -14.30 -14.25
CA MET A 15 14.64 -15.59 -13.57
C MET A 15 13.45 -15.99 -12.70
N LEU A 16 12.55 -15.07 -12.36
CA LEU A 16 11.32 -15.40 -11.65
C LEU A 16 10.19 -15.63 -12.64
N GLN A 17 9.30 -16.54 -12.27
CA GLN A 17 8.12 -16.91 -13.05
C GLN A 17 6.89 -16.24 -12.45
N ALA A 18 6.01 -15.74 -13.33
CA ALA A 18 4.69 -15.28 -12.88
C ALA A 18 3.92 -16.47 -12.30
N VAL A 19 3.38 -16.29 -11.11
CA VAL A 19 2.63 -17.35 -10.42
C VAL A 19 1.21 -17.38 -10.97
N PRO A 20 0.73 -18.55 -11.45
CA PRO A 20 -0.65 -18.69 -11.91
C PRO A 20 -1.65 -18.34 -10.80
N PRO A 21 -2.80 -17.72 -11.11
CA PRO A 21 -3.80 -17.32 -10.10
C PRO A 21 -4.21 -18.45 -9.15
N ALA A 22 -4.34 -19.69 -9.65
CA ALA A 22 -4.69 -20.85 -8.83
C ALA A 22 -3.66 -21.20 -7.75
N ASN A 23 -2.40 -20.74 -7.88
CA ASN A 23 -1.30 -21.10 -6.99
C ASN A 23 -0.91 -19.97 -6.03
N LEU A 24 -1.48 -18.76 -6.18
CA LEU A 24 -1.11 -17.58 -5.40
C LEU A 24 -1.24 -17.79 -3.89
N ASN A 25 -2.35 -18.37 -3.45
CA ASN A 25 -2.58 -18.63 -2.02
C ASN A 25 -1.56 -19.60 -1.41
N GLY A 26 -0.97 -20.49 -2.22
CA GLY A 26 0.08 -21.39 -1.79
C GLY A 26 1.37 -20.69 -1.35
N LEU A 27 1.56 -19.44 -1.75
CA LEU A 27 2.73 -18.63 -1.37
C LEU A 27 2.59 -17.97 0.01
N ARG A 28 1.39 -17.93 0.61
CA ARG A 28 1.15 -17.29 1.91
C ARG A 28 2.17 -17.66 3.00
N PRO A 29 2.60 -18.93 3.16
CA PRO A 29 3.60 -19.28 4.16
C PRO A 29 4.96 -18.56 3.98
N LEU A 30 5.34 -18.20 2.75
CA LEU A 30 6.59 -17.49 2.49
C LEU A 30 6.56 -16.06 3.07
N PHE A 31 5.36 -15.49 3.24
CA PHE A 31 5.13 -14.15 3.79
C PHE A 31 4.67 -14.16 5.25
N ALA A 32 4.72 -15.29 5.96
CA ALA A 32 4.22 -15.41 7.34
C ALA A 32 4.85 -14.39 8.32
N ASN A 33 6.10 -13.98 8.06
CA ASN A 33 6.81 -12.99 8.87
C ASN A 33 6.88 -11.61 8.19
N LEU A 34 6.00 -11.31 7.25
CA LEU A 34 5.92 -9.97 6.67
C LEU A 34 5.39 -8.99 7.73
N PRO A 35 6.17 -7.95 8.08
CA PRO A 35 5.86 -7.13 9.26
C PRO A 35 4.72 -6.13 9.05
N GLY A 36 4.40 -5.78 7.81
CA GLY A 36 3.39 -4.78 7.46
C GLY A 36 2.78 -5.01 6.08
N MET A 37 2.03 -4.04 5.56
CA MET A 37 1.41 -4.06 4.22
C MET A 37 0.48 -5.26 3.99
N GLN A 38 -0.31 -5.63 5.00
CA GLN A 38 -1.15 -6.83 4.95
C GLN A 38 -2.25 -6.72 3.88
N GLY A 39 -2.85 -5.55 3.69
CA GLY A 39 -3.83 -5.33 2.62
C GLY A 39 -3.23 -5.53 1.23
N CYS A 40 -1.98 -5.09 1.02
CA CYS A 40 -1.25 -5.32 -0.23
C CYS A 40 -0.95 -6.81 -0.44
N LEU A 41 -0.52 -7.51 0.62
CA LEU A 41 -0.29 -8.96 0.56
C LEU A 41 -1.57 -9.71 0.17
N HIS A 42 -2.70 -9.37 0.80
CA HIS A 42 -3.99 -9.99 0.51
C HIS A 42 -4.41 -9.75 -0.94
N ALA A 43 -4.37 -8.48 -1.40
CA ALA A 43 -4.75 -8.13 -2.77
C ALA A 43 -3.89 -8.85 -3.82
N ALA A 44 -2.59 -8.99 -3.57
CA ALA A 44 -1.69 -9.68 -4.49
C ALA A 44 -1.92 -11.21 -4.50
N LEU A 45 -2.07 -11.83 -3.33
CA LEU A 45 -2.26 -13.28 -3.23
C LEU A 45 -3.66 -13.74 -3.69
N GLU A 46 -4.63 -12.84 -3.81
CA GLU A 46 -5.90 -13.09 -4.50
C GLU A 46 -5.82 -12.85 -6.01
N GLY A 47 -4.74 -12.28 -6.50
CA GLY A 47 -4.61 -11.88 -7.90
C GLY A 47 -5.45 -10.65 -8.26
N ALA A 48 -5.89 -9.88 -7.26
CA ALA A 48 -6.70 -8.69 -7.46
C ALA A 48 -5.85 -7.49 -7.91
N MET A 49 -4.63 -7.35 -7.36
CA MET A 49 -3.72 -6.24 -7.66
C MET A 49 -2.26 -6.67 -7.58
N GLY A 50 -1.40 -5.99 -8.35
CA GLY A 50 0.04 -6.24 -8.38
C GLY A 50 0.44 -7.48 -9.16
N ALA A 51 1.74 -7.76 -9.20
CA ALA A 51 2.30 -8.95 -9.83
C ALA A 51 2.97 -9.84 -8.78
N VAL A 52 2.77 -11.14 -8.88
CA VAL A 52 3.38 -12.13 -7.99
C VAL A 52 4.29 -13.04 -8.79
N LEU A 53 5.55 -13.08 -8.39
CA LEU A 53 6.61 -13.85 -9.03
C LEU A 53 7.25 -14.80 -8.02
N SER A 54 7.72 -15.96 -8.46
CA SER A 54 8.45 -16.91 -7.63
C SER A 54 9.60 -17.58 -8.39
N ASP A 55 10.52 -18.18 -7.66
CA ASP A 55 11.65 -18.93 -8.21
C ASP A 55 11.24 -20.27 -8.81
N SER A 56 10.09 -20.82 -8.40
CA SER A 56 9.54 -22.07 -8.90
C SER A 56 8.01 -22.02 -8.89
N ALA A 57 7.39 -22.58 -9.93
CA ALA A 57 5.94 -22.71 -9.99
C ALA A 57 5.40 -23.86 -9.11
N GLU A 58 6.22 -24.89 -8.84
CA GLU A 58 5.81 -26.12 -8.14
C GLU A 58 6.26 -26.14 -6.67
N GLN A 59 7.47 -25.70 -6.41
CA GLN A 59 8.09 -25.71 -5.07
C GLN A 59 8.79 -24.38 -4.81
N PRO A 60 8.05 -23.30 -4.64
CA PRO A 60 8.62 -21.97 -4.42
C PRO A 60 9.35 -21.91 -3.08
N THR A 61 10.61 -21.46 -3.11
CA THR A 61 11.41 -21.18 -1.90
C THR A 61 11.45 -19.69 -1.58
N MET A 62 11.24 -18.85 -2.61
CA MET A 62 11.08 -17.41 -2.45
C MET A 62 9.97 -16.89 -3.38
N ALA A 63 9.40 -15.75 -3.00
CA ALA A 63 8.45 -15.03 -3.81
C ALA A 63 8.66 -13.52 -3.68
N LEU A 64 8.30 -12.80 -4.74
CA LEU A 64 8.29 -11.35 -4.84
C LEU A 64 6.88 -10.89 -5.22
N ILE A 65 6.34 -9.95 -4.48
CA ILE A 65 5.16 -9.18 -4.89
C ILE A 65 5.62 -7.80 -5.30
N ASP A 66 5.20 -7.35 -6.48
CA ASP A 66 5.42 -6.00 -7.02
C ASP A 66 4.07 -5.27 -7.05
N LEU A 67 3.86 -4.42 -6.05
CA LEU A 67 2.70 -3.54 -5.90
C LEU A 67 3.16 -2.25 -5.22
N ASP A 68 3.74 -1.32 -5.98
CA ASP A 68 4.44 -0.12 -5.49
C ASP A 68 5.63 -0.42 -4.56
N PHE A 69 5.50 -1.38 -3.68
CA PHE A 69 6.56 -1.97 -2.87
C PHE A 69 7.00 -3.31 -3.46
N TYR A 70 8.28 -3.64 -3.30
CA TYR A 70 8.73 -5.03 -3.41
C TYR A 70 8.53 -5.72 -2.06
N LEU A 71 7.53 -6.61 -1.96
CA LEU A 71 7.37 -7.46 -0.79
C LEU A 71 8.12 -8.76 -1.04
N LEU A 72 9.11 -9.06 -0.20
CA LEU A 72 9.97 -10.23 -0.33
C LEU A 72 9.56 -11.29 0.69
N GLY A 73 9.27 -12.49 0.20
CA GLY A 73 8.92 -13.65 1.01
C GLY A 73 9.87 -14.83 0.82
N GLY A 74 9.96 -15.70 1.82
CA GLY A 74 10.75 -16.93 1.77
C GLY A 74 12.24 -16.74 2.06
N ASP A 75 13.08 -17.55 1.41
CA ASP A 75 14.52 -17.65 1.71
C ASP A 75 15.35 -16.64 0.92
N GLY A 76 15.87 -15.63 1.60
CA GLY A 76 16.83 -14.65 1.08
C GLY A 76 18.26 -15.18 0.88
N GLY A 77 18.57 -16.43 1.25
CA GLY A 77 19.91 -17.02 1.14
C GLY A 77 20.21 -17.67 -0.21
N THR A 78 19.26 -17.73 -1.11
CA THR A 78 19.40 -18.42 -2.41
C THR A 78 20.10 -17.56 -3.47
N ALA A 79 20.65 -18.21 -4.49
CA ALA A 79 21.21 -17.52 -5.64
C ALA A 79 20.15 -16.75 -6.45
N GLU A 80 18.92 -17.26 -6.48
CA GLU A 80 17.76 -16.64 -7.08
C GLU A 80 17.39 -15.34 -6.34
N ALA A 81 17.40 -15.36 -5.02
CA ALA A 81 17.16 -14.17 -4.20
C ALA A 81 18.22 -13.07 -4.50
N GLU A 82 19.50 -13.44 -4.63
CA GLU A 82 20.53 -12.47 -4.97
C GLU A 82 20.33 -11.88 -6.37
N ARG A 83 20.04 -12.70 -7.38
CA ARG A 83 19.75 -12.21 -8.74
C ARG A 83 18.54 -11.29 -8.77
N THR A 84 17.49 -11.63 -8.02
CA THR A 84 16.28 -10.83 -7.88
C THR A 84 16.58 -9.46 -7.29
N VAL A 85 17.29 -9.43 -6.17
CA VAL A 85 17.67 -8.18 -5.47
C VAL A 85 18.57 -7.31 -6.34
N ARG A 86 19.53 -7.88 -7.09
CA ARG A 86 20.36 -7.14 -8.06
C ARG A 86 19.53 -6.53 -9.20
N GLY A 87 18.43 -7.16 -9.54
CA GLY A 87 17.54 -6.74 -10.62
C GLY A 87 16.58 -5.61 -10.26
N PHE A 88 16.49 -5.16 -9.01
CA PHE A 88 15.58 -4.08 -8.63
C PHE A 88 15.86 -2.79 -9.38
N LYS A 89 14.83 -2.03 -9.64
CA LYS A 89 14.92 -0.75 -10.36
C LYS A 89 14.67 0.41 -9.40
N PRO A 90 15.70 1.17 -9.05
CA PRO A 90 15.52 2.42 -8.31
C PRO A 90 14.71 3.46 -9.09
N PRO A 91 13.90 4.31 -8.43
CA PRO A 91 13.65 4.24 -6.99
C PRO A 91 12.77 3.05 -6.62
N ALA A 92 13.02 2.44 -5.47
CA ALA A 92 12.23 1.32 -4.98
C ALA A 92 12.14 1.31 -3.46
N SER A 93 11.00 0.84 -2.94
CA SER A 93 10.78 0.55 -1.52
C SER A 93 10.60 -0.95 -1.34
N ILE A 94 11.24 -1.52 -0.32
CA ILE A 94 11.30 -2.96 -0.10
C ILE A 94 10.86 -3.26 1.33
N ILE A 95 9.99 -4.26 1.47
CA ILE A 95 9.58 -4.82 2.76
C ILE A 95 9.79 -6.32 2.71
N ALA A 96 10.51 -6.85 3.68
CA ALA A 96 10.94 -8.24 3.66
C ALA A 96 10.34 -9.06 4.81
N ALA A 97 9.89 -10.27 4.50
CA ALA A 97 9.41 -11.23 5.46
C ALA A 97 10.57 -11.98 6.10
N GLY A 98 10.99 -11.50 7.28
CA GLY A 98 12.07 -12.13 8.06
C GLY A 98 13.45 -11.52 7.85
N SER A 99 14.36 -11.87 8.74
CA SER A 99 15.69 -11.25 8.87
C SER A 99 16.74 -11.72 7.85
N ALA A 100 16.47 -12.78 7.11
CA ALA A 100 17.43 -13.34 6.14
C ALA A 100 17.69 -12.41 4.93
N TRP A 101 16.77 -11.50 4.65
CA TRP A 101 16.84 -10.60 3.50
C TRP A 101 17.79 -9.40 3.72
N GLU A 102 17.87 -8.87 4.94
CA GLU A 102 18.70 -7.68 5.22
C GLU A 102 20.19 -7.89 4.87
N PRO A 103 20.85 -9.00 5.27
CA PRO A 103 22.24 -9.24 4.87
C PRO A 103 22.44 -9.30 3.36
N LEU A 104 21.48 -9.86 2.63
CA LEU A 104 21.50 -9.90 1.18
C LEU A 104 21.36 -8.50 0.58
N LEU A 105 20.36 -7.72 1.01
CA LEU A 105 20.14 -6.36 0.54
C LEU A 105 21.38 -5.48 0.76
N ARG A 106 21.99 -5.56 1.94
CA ARG A 106 23.24 -4.84 2.26
C ARG A 106 24.42 -5.29 1.42
N ARG A 107 24.55 -6.58 1.17
CA ARG A 107 25.65 -7.12 0.32
C ARG A 107 25.52 -6.63 -1.12
N VAL A 108 24.30 -6.51 -1.64
CA VAL A 108 24.07 -6.13 -3.04
C VAL A 108 24.10 -4.60 -3.22
N TRP A 109 23.53 -3.84 -2.30
CA TRP A 109 23.35 -2.39 -2.48
C TRP A 109 24.27 -1.52 -1.63
N GLY A 110 24.96 -2.11 -0.63
CA GLY A 110 25.93 -1.40 0.22
C GLY A 110 25.32 -0.13 0.84
N ASP A 111 26.06 0.98 0.72
CA ASP A 111 25.68 2.30 1.25
C ASP A 111 24.51 2.95 0.48
N ALA A 112 24.16 2.44 -0.70
CA ALA A 112 22.99 2.92 -1.43
C ALA A 112 21.68 2.42 -0.83
N LEU A 113 21.70 1.39 0.05
CA LEU A 113 20.52 0.90 0.74
C LEU A 113 20.22 1.79 1.96
N LEU A 114 19.17 2.55 1.87
CA LEU A 114 18.64 3.35 2.98
C LEU A 114 17.65 2.52 3.81
N THR A 115 17.56 2.83 5.10
CA THR A 115 16.56 2.23 5.99
C THR A 115 15.66 3.29 6.57
N ARG A 116 14.37 2.96 6.72
CA ARG A 116 13.40 3.78 7.44
C ARG A 116 12.52 2.92 8.33
N THR A 117 12.01 3.52 9.39
CA THR A 117 11.00 2.87 10.23
C THR A 117 9.62 3.12 9.64
N ARG A 118 8.87 2.06 9.44
CA ARG A 118 7.41 2.08 9.24
C ARG A 118 6.73 1.50 10.48
N ILE A 119 5.44 1.72 10.62
CA ILE A 119 4.67 1.24 11.77
C ILE A 119 3.42 0.55 11.23
N ALA A 120 3.37 -0.77 11.38
CA ALA A 120 2.18 -1.55 11.07
C ALA A 120 1.18 -1.43 12.22
N PHE A 121 -0.10 -1.45 11.89
CA PHE A 121 -1.20 -1.40 12.85
C PHE A 121 -2.12 -2.60 12.66
N ARG A 122 -2.86 -2.93 13.73
CA ARG A 122 -3.95 -3.88 13.66
C ARG A 122 -5.29 -3.13 13.67
N PRO A 123 -6.33 -3.72 13.07
CA PRO A 123 -7.69 -3.24 13.22
C PRO A 123 -8.06 -3.09 14.70
N GLY A 124 -8.79 -2.01 15.03
CA GLY A 124 -9.36 -1.81 16.34
C GLY A 124 -10.78 -2.35 16.44
N ASP A 125 -11.37 -2.15 17.62
CA ASP A 125 -12.79 -2.36 17.84
C ASP A 125 -13.50 -1.01 17.77
N TRP A 126 -14.15 -0.74 16.63
CA TRP A 126 -14.71 0.59 16.35
C TRP A 126 -16.16 0.71 16.78
N ASP A 127 -16.43 1.76 17.58
CA ASP A 127 -17.76 2.28 17.81
C ASP A 127 -18.17 3.24 16.70
N ARG A 128 -19.29 3.01 16.02
CA ARG A 128 -19.76 3.83 14.90
C ARG A 128 -20.03 5.27 15.30
N GLY A 129 -20.61 5.51 16.47
CA GLY A 129 -20.84 6.87 16.95
C GLY A 129 -19.56 7.67 17.14
N ARG A 130 -18.44 6.98 17.48
CA ARG A 130 -17.12 7.61 17.52
C ARG A 130 -16.59 7.92 16.12
N LEU A 131 -16.86 7.07 15.14
CA LEU A 131 -16.47 7.33 13.73
C LEU A 131 -17.28 8.49 13.16
N ASP A 132 -18.60 8.51 13.33
CA ASP A 132 -19.48 9.62 12.93
C ASP A 132 -19.01 10.97 13.48
N ALA A 133 -18.57 11.00 14.74
CA ALA A 133 -18.09 12.22 15.40
C ALA A 133 -16.93 12.90 14.68
N PHE A 134 -16.10 12.19 13.88
CA PHE A 134 -15.06 12.82 13.08
C PHE A 134 -15.64 13.66 11.93
N GLY A 135 -16.74 13.19 11.33
CA GLY A 135 -17.47 13.95 10.32
C GLY A 135 -18.21 15.16 10.92
N ASP A 136 -18.89 14.94 12.05
CA ASP A 136 -19.65 15.97 12.78
C ASP A 136 -18.77 17.11 13.31
N ALA A 137 -17.51 16.82 13.61
CA ALA A 137 -16.54 17.82 14.07
C ALA A 137 -15.98 18.71 12.97
N LEU A 138 -16.34 18.48 11.71
CA LEU A 138 -15.90 19.34 10.61
C LEU A 138 -16.53 20.73 10.72
N GLN A 139 -15.78 21.75 10.31
CA GLN A 139 -16.31 23.11 10.23
C GLN A 139 -17.45 23.22 9.23
N ASP A 140 -18.35 24.15 9.45
CA ASP A 140 -19.45 24.43 8.52
C ASP A 140 -18.95 24.63 7.08
N GLY A 141 -19.68 24.01 6.15
CA GLY A 141 -19.35 24.05 4.72
C GLY A 141 -18.40 22.94 4.25
N PHE A 142 -17.93 22.06 5.15
CA PHE A 142 -17.17 20.87 4.80
C PHE A 142 -17.93 19.60 5.16
N SER A 143 -17.89 18.62 4.26
CA SER A 143 -18.47 17.30 4.51
C SER A 143 -17.66 16.24 3.76
N VAL A 144 -17.62 15.05 4.33
CA VAL A 144 -17.09 13.87 3.64
C VAL A 144 -18.14 13.33 2.68
N ARG A 145 -17.71 12.98 1.48
CA ARG A 145 -18.55 12.23 0.55
C ARG A 145 -17.80 11.08 -0.10
N ARG A 146 -18.49 10.01 -0.43
CA ARG A 146 -17.94 8.97 -1.30
C ARG A 146 -17.68 9.56 -2.67
N ILE A 147 -16.53 9.26 -3.29
CA ILE A 147 -16.23 9.67 -4.65
C ILE A 147 -16.99 8.78 -5.65
N ALA A 148 -17.41 9.37 -6.75
CA ALA A 148 -18.01 8.67 -7.89
C ALA A 148 -16.97 8.55 -9.02
N ALA A 149 -17.26 7.75 -10.05
CA ALA A 149 -16.36 7.54 -11.19
C ALA A 149 -15.87 8.83 -11.84
N ARG A 150 -16.77 9.85 -11.97
CA ARG A 150 -16.42 11.17 -12.52
C ARG A 150 -15.39 11.95 -11.69
N ASP A 151 -15.21 11.59 -10.42
CA ASP A 151 -14.35 12.30 -9.47
C ASP A 151 -12.90 11.79 -9.50
N ALA A 152 -12.64 10.62 -10.13
CA ALA A 152 -11.34 9.97 -10.11
C ALA A 152 -10.19 10.90 -10.58
N ARG A 153 -10.44 11.74 -11.59
CA ARG A 153 -9.48 12.75 -12.05
C ARG A 153 -9.19 13.81 -11.00
N GLY A 154 -10.20 14.34 -10.31
CA GLY A 154 -10.02 15.32 -9.23
C GLY A 154 -9.29 14.71 -8.02
N PHE A 155 -9.45 13.41 -7.80
CA PHE A 155 -8.73 12.68 -6.76
C PHE A 155 -7.25 12.51 -7.11
N GLU A 156 -6.93 12.17 -8.37
CA GLU A 156 -5.56 12.15 -8.91
C GLU A 156 -4.89 13.54 -8.84
N GLU A 157 -5.65 14.62 -9.11
CA GLU A 157 -5.16 16.00 -9.02
C GLU A 157 -4.84 16.43 -7.58
N LEU A 158 -5.55 15.88 -6.56
CA LEU A 158 -5.18 16.08 -5.15
C LEU A 158 -3.84 15.39 -4.86
N ALA A 159 -3.70 14.13 -5.25
CA ALA A 159 -2.45 13.39 -5.19
C ALA A 159 -2.54 12.12 -6.05
N GLU A 160 -1.56 11.89 -6.90
CA GLU A 160 -1.47 10.72 -7.77
C GLU A 160 -1.51 9.40 -6.96
N SER A 161 -0.90 9.40 -5.74
CA SER A 161 -0.87 8.22 -4.86
C SER A 161 -2.25 7.69 -4.46
N LEU A 162 -3.29 8.51 -4.52
CA LEU A 162 -4.66 8.07 -4.21
C LEU A 162 -5.25 7.09 -5.23
N VAL A 163 -4.68 7.00 -6.43
CA VAL A 163 -5.26 6.23 -7.54
C VAL A 163 -4.26 5.39 -8.35
N TYR A 164 -2.96 5.63 -8.23
CA TYR A 164 -1.95 5.14 -9.18
C TYR A 164 -1.68 3.62 -9.13
N ASN A 165 -2.13 2.92 -8.08
CA ASN A 165 -2.00 1.46 -7.98
C ASN A 165 -3.00 0.69 -8.85
N PHE A 166 -3.96 1.38 -9.43
CA PHE A 166 -4.92 0.82 -10.38
C PHE A 166 -4.40 0.95 -11.82
N ASP A 167 -4.81 0.05 -12.70
CA ASP A 167 -4.35 0.02 -14.10
C ASP A 167 -4.71 1.32 -14.86
N SER A 168 -5.75 2.01 -14.42
CA SER A 168 -6.21 3.29 -14.97
C SER A 168 -7.17 3.98 -14.01
N LEU A 169 -7.51 5.25 -14.28
CA LEU A 169 -8.59 5.95 -13.57
C LEU A 169 -9.96 5.26 -13.72
N ASN A 170 -10.21 4.59 -14.84
CA ASN A 170 -11.43 3.81 -15.01
C ASN A 170 -11.42 2.57 -14.13
N ASP A 171 -10.30 1.89 -14.02
CA ASP A 171 -10.14 0.74 -13.15
C ASP A 171 -10.31 1.13 -11.66
N PHE A 172 -9.72 2.26 -11.25
CA PHE A 172 -9.98 2.82 -9.92
C PHE A 172 -11.46 3.16 -9.72
N ALA A 173 -12.12 3.75 -10.71
CA ALA A 173 -13.53 4.12 -10.65
C ALA A 173 -14.46 2.90 -10.53
N GLU A 174 -14.07 1.76 -11.10
CA GLU A 174 -14.84 0.50 -11.08
C GLU A 174 -14.60 -0.33 -9.81
N ARG A 175 -13.37 -0.44 -9.36
CA ARG A 175 -12.96 -1.35 -8.27
C ARG A 175 -12.49 -0.65 -7.01
N GLY A 176 -12.01 0.59 -7.15
CA GLY A 176 -11.49 1.38 -6.04
C GLY A 176 -12.59 1.95 -5.15
N VAL A 177 -12.20 2.30 -3.95
CA VAL A 177 -13.03 3.01 -2.98
C VAL A 177 -12.34 4.30 -2.59
N GLY A 178 -13.11 5.38 -2.47
CA GLY A 178 -12.55 6.66 -2.02
C GLY A 178 -13.60 7.51 -1.30
N PHE A 179 -13.14 8.27 -0.32
CA PHE A 179 -13.89 9.29 0.40
C PHE A 179 -13.10 10.58 0.40
N GLY A 180 -13.74 11.69 0.10
CA GLY A 180 -13.06 12.96 -0.03
C GLY A 180 -13.87 14.14 0.52
N ILE A 181 -13.16 15.21 0.80
CA ILE A 181 -13.72 16.52 1.14
C ILE A 181 -13.36 17.47 0.00
N GLU A 182 -14.38 18.12 -0.53
CA GLU A 182 -14.25 19.10 -1.61
C GLU A 182 -14.44 20.52 -1.10
N HIS A 183 -13.66 21.45 -1.63
CA HIS A 183 -13.81 22.87 -1.39
C HIS A 183 -13.49 23.64 -2.66
N GLU A 184 -14.35 24.60 -3.02
CA GLU A 184 -14.23 25.41 -4.25
C GLU A 184 -13.99 24.58 -5.52
N GLY A 185 -14.70 23.43 -5.64
CA GLY A 185 -14.65 22.56 -6.80
C GLY A 185 -13.38 21.69 -6.90
N ARG A 186 -12.60 21.57 -5.81
CA ARG A 186 -11.40 20.72 -5.76
C ARG A 186 -11.39 19.86 -4.50
N PHE A 187 -10.87 18.63 -4.61
CA PHE A 187 -10.60 17.83 -3.43
C PHE A 187 -9.43 18.42 -2.64
N ILE A 188 -9.64 18.56 -1.33
CA ILE A 188 -8.65 19.10 -0.39
C ILE A 188 -8.17 18.06 0.61
N SER A 189 -8.92 16.97 0.77
CA SER A 189 -8.53 15.79 1.54
C SER A 189 -9.20 14.56 0.93
N GLY A 190 -8.51 13.44 0.96
CA GLY A 190 -9.01 12.17 0.44
C GLY A 190 -8.38 10.97 1.14
N CYS A 191 -9.19 9.93 1.29
CA CYS A 191 -8.79 8.59 1.67
C CYS A 191 -9.24 7.64 0.57
N SER A 192 -8.34 6.78 0.07
CA SER A 192 -8.63 5.80 -0.97
C SER A 192 -8.13 4.41 -0.61
N SER A 193 -8.61 3.41 -1.35
CA SER A 193 -8.03 2.08 -1.34
C SER A 193 -6.68 2.08 -2.07
N PHE A 194 -5.59 2.00 -1.33
CA PHE A 194 -4.25 1.77 -1.88
C PHE A 194 -4.14 0.39 -2.52
N ALA A 195 -4.67 -0.61 -1.81
CA ALA A 195 -4.90 -1.95 -2.33
C ALA A 195 -6.22 -2.49 -1.78
N ILE A 196 -6.91 -3.29 -2.57
CA ILE A 196 -8.20 -3.88 -2.21
C ILE A 196 -8.25 -5.34 -2.63
N SER A 197 -8.73 -6.18 -1.72
CA SER A 197 -9.01 -7.61 -1.91
C SER A 197 -10.48 -7.90 -1.61
N SER A 198 -10.89 -9.17 -1.69
CA SER A 198 -12.25 -9.58 -1.34
C SER A 198 -12.57 -9.44 0.16
N HIS A 199 -11.56 -9.25 1.02
CA HIS A 199 -11.75 -9.23 2.48
C HIS A 199 -10.94 -8.16 3.22
N SER A 200 -10.12 -7.35 2.53
CA SER A 200 -9.34 -6.28 3.17
C SER A 200 -9.08 -5.11 2.25
N LEU A 201 -8.79 -3.96 2.84
CA LEU A 201 -8.49 -2.72 2.14
C LEU A 201 -7.35 -2.00 2.86
N GLU A 202 -6.24 -1.73 2.14
CA GLU A 202 -5.13 -0.89 2.60
C GLU A 202 -5.42 0.57 2.28
N PHE A 203 -5.13 1.48 3.21
CA PHE A 203 -5.46 2.90 3.09
C PHE A 203 -4.33 3.72 2.46
N GLU A 204 -4.69 4.65 1.57
CA GLU A 204 -3.90 5.81 1.20
C GLU A 204 -4.64 7.09 1.56
N ILE A 205 -3.94 8.05 2.20
CA ILE A 205 -4.57 9.30 2.66
C ILE A 205 -3.70 10.48 2.30
N GLN A 206 -4.35 11.47 1.69
CA GLN A 206 -3.70 12.75 1.36
C GLN A 206 -4.59 13.93 1.78
N THR A 207 -3.93 14.98 2.27
CA THR A 207 -4.58 16.25 2.56
C THR A 207 -3.70 17.38 2.05
N HIS A 208 -4.28 18.26 1.25
CA HIS A 208 -3.60 19.43 0.70
C HIS A 208 -2.94 20.25 1.83
N PRO A 209 -1.67 20.68 1.70
CA PRO A 209 -0.90 21.30 2.77
C PRO A 209 -1.61 22.45 3.50
N SER A 210 -2.33 23.31 2.75
CA SER A 210 -3.08 24.45 3.31
C SER A 210 -4.28 24.06 4.19
N TYR A 211 -4.67 22.76 4.16
CA TYR A 211 -5.84 22.23 4.86
C TYR A 211 -5.49 21.20 5.93
N GLN A 212 -4.20 20.94 6.16
CA GLN A 212 -3.75 20.00 7.19
C GLN A 212 -4.09 20.46 8.61
N ARG A 213 -4.16 19.51 9.55
CA ARG A 213 -4.46 19.71 10.98
C ARG A 213 -5.83 20.37 11.26
N ARG A 214 -6.80 20.12 10.38
CA ARG A 214 -8.19 20.59 10.51
C ARG A 214 -9.19 19.44 10.68
N GLY A 215 -8.72 18.21 10.97
CA GLY A 215 -9.56 17.02 11.15
C GLY A 215 -9.94 16.30 9.85
N PHE A 216 -9.61 16.84 8.66
CA PHE A 216 -10.07 16.33 7.37
C PHE A 216 -9.59 14.90 7.08
N ALA A 217 -8.31 14.59 7.36
CA ALA A 217 -7.78 13.24 7.21
C ALA A 217 -8.48 12.22 8.14
N SER A 218 -8.78 12.63 9.39
CA SER A 218 -9.51 11.76 10.33
C SER A 218 -10.93 11.49 9.86
N ALA A 219 -11.62 12.50 9.34
CA ALA A 219 -12.99 12.35 8.85
C ALA A 219 -13.06 11.45 7.60
N THR A 220 -12.15 11.64 6.63
CA THR A 220 -12.13 10.78 5.42
C THR A 220 -11.72 9.34 5.74
N ALA A 221 -10.80 9.14 6.70
CA ALA A 221 -10.40 7.81 7.15
C ALA A 221 -11.51 7.11 7.95
N ALA A 222 -12.24 7.85 8.82
CA ALA A 222 -13.39 7.30 9.54
C ALA A 222 -14.48 6.81 8.59
N ALA A 223 -14.82 7.59 7.57
CA ALA A 223 -15.78 7.16 6.54
C ALA A 223 -15.31 5.93 5.76
N MET A 224 -14.00 5.78 5.53
CA MET A 224 -13.44 4.57 4.92
C MET A 224 -13.54 3.37 5.85
N ILE A 225 -13.30 3.54 7.16
CA ILE A 225 -13.49 2.46 8.14
C ILE A 225 -14.96 2.03 8.19
N GLU A 226 -15.91 2.97 8.23
CA GLU A 226 -17.34 2.66 8.20
C GLU A 226 -17.70 1.84 6.97
N HIS A 227 -17.21 2.24 5.80
CA HIS A 227 -17.39 1.46 4.57
C HIS A 227 -16.81 0.04 4.71
N CYS A 228 -15.60 -0.10 5.25
CA CYS A 228 -15.03 -1.44 5.48
C CYS A 228 -15.92 -2.29 6.40
N LEU A 229 -16.44 -1.71 7.48
CA LEU A 229 -17.35 -2.40 8.41
C LEU A 229 -18.66 -2.81 7.74
N ASP A 230 -19.21 -1.98 6.85
CA ASP A 230 -20.45 -2.24 6.11
C ASP A 230 -20.29 -3.38 5.09
N GLU A 231 -19.14 -3.42 4.42
CA GLU A 231 -18.84 -4.43 3.39
C GLU A 231 -18.16 -5.69 3.95
N GLY A 232 -17.89 -5.74 5.27
CA GLY A 232 -17.19 -6.86 5.89
C GLY A 232 -15.72 -6.97 5.52
N LEU A 233 -15.09 -5.85 5.13
CA LEU A 233 -13.67 -5.75 4.82
C LEU A 233 -12.86 -5.46 6.08
N GLU A 234 -11.65 -6.01 6.16
CA GLU A 234 -10.68 -5.65 7.18
C GLU A 234 -9.95 -4.36 6.77
N PRO A 235 -10.06 -3.25 7.53
CA PRO A 235 -9.29 -2.06 7.27
C PRO A 235 -7.82 -2.27 7.67
N CYS A 236 -6.89 -2.01 6.74
CA CYS A 236 -5.46 -2.16 6.95
C CYS A 236 -4.75 -0.80 6.93
N TRP A 237 -3.79 -0.63 7.84
CA TRP A 237 -3.00 0.60 7.94
C TRP A 237 -1.54 0.32 8.19
N ASP A 238 -0.70 0.89 7.34
CA ASP A 238 0.75 0.86 7.49
C ASP A 238 1.31 2.29 7.41
N ALA A 239 1.72 2.83 8.54
CA ALA A 239 2.16 4.20 8.64
C ALA A 239 3.62 4.38 8.17
N HIS A 240 3.83 5.28 7.22
CA HIS A 240 5.16 5.59 6.69
C HIS A 240 5.93 6.64 7.51
N ASN A 241 5.26 7.33 8.45
CA ASN A 241 5.87 8.32 9.35
C ASN A 241 5.04 8.49 10.63
N SER A 242 5.56 9.30 11.56
CA SER A 242 4.92 9.56 12.85
C SER A 242 3.57 10.29 12.75
N MET A 243 3.37 11.12 11.73
CA MET A 243 2.09 11.82 11.52
C MET A 243 1.00 10.84 11.08
N SER A 244 1.32 9.93 10.16
CA SER A 244 0.42 8.84 9.76
C SER A 244 0.13 7.90 10.93
N ALA A 245 1.13 7.57 11.76
CA ALA A 245 0.93 6.75 12.95
C ALA A 245 0.04 7.42 14.00
N ALA A 246 0.20 8.74 14.21
CA ALA A 246 -0.67 9.50 15.11
C ALA A 246 -2.11 9.52 14.62
N LEU A 247 -2.33 9.64 13.31
CA LEU A 247 -3.66 9.56 12.70
C LEU A 247 -4.28 8.17 12.92
N ALA A 248 -3.55 7.09 12.64
CA ALA A 248 -4.02 5.72 12.86
C ALA A 248 -4.47 5.49 14.32
N ASN A 249 -3.64 5.87 15.29
CA ASN A 249 -3.98 5.78 16.71
C ASN A 249 -5.24 6.59 17.05
N ASN A 250 -5.36 7.83 16.53
CA ASN A 250 -6.48 8.71 16.81
C ASN A 250 -7.82 8.14 16.34
N ILE A 251 -7.84 7.48 15.17
CA ILE A 251 -9.06 6.90 14.60
C ILE A 251 -9.35 5.48 15.10
N GLY A 252 -8.46 4.90 15.92
CA GLY A 252 -8.75 3.67 16.65
C GLY A 252 -8.05 2.40 16.16
N PHE A 253 -7.06 2.49 15.26
CA PHE A 253 -6.15 1.37 15.04
C PHE A 253 -5.30 1.10 16.28
N VAL A 254 -4.91 -0.15 16.49
CA VAL A 254 -4.24 -0.63 17.70
C VAL A 254 -2.92 -1.35 17.42
N ASP A 255 -2.20 -1.69 18.48
CA ASP A 255 -0.96 -2.50 18.46
C ASP A 255 0.10 -1.99 17.47
N PRO A 256 0.51 -0.70 17.56
CA PRO A 256 1.55 -0.15 16.70
C PRO A 256 2.85 -0.96 16.80
N THR A 257 3.25 -1.56 15.70
CA THR A 257 4.45 -2.41 15.62
C THR A 257 5.46 -1.80 14.65
N PRO A 258 6.55 -1.19 15.14
CA PRO A 258 7.58 -0.62 14.28
C PRO A 258 8.39 -1.73 13.61
N TYR A 259 8.76 -1.50 12.35
CA TYR A 259 9.61 -2.39 11.58
C TYR A 259 10.49 -1.62 10.59
N THR A 260 11.51 -2.29 10.06
CA THR A 260 12.42 -1.70 9.07
C THR A 260 11.92 -1.94 7.65
N ALA A 261 11.75 -0.88 6.89
CA ALA A 261 11.65 -0.90 5.44
C ALA A 261 12.96 -0.39 4.83
N TYR A 262 13.23 -0.80 3.60
CA TYR A 262 14.44 -0.45 2.86
C TYR A 262 14.08 0.36 1.63
N ASP A 263 14.88 1.37 1.31
CA ASP A 263 14.67 2.22 0.15
C ASP A 263 15.92 2.27 -0.72
N LEU A 264 15.73 2.23 -2.02
CA LEU A 264 16.75 2.48 -3.03
C LEU A 264 16.45 3.84 -3.68
N PRO A 265 17.28 4.86 -3.45
CA PRO A 265 17.07 6.18 -4.08
C PRO A 265 17.28 6.11 -5.60
N PRO A 266 16.82 7.10 -6.40
CA PRO A 266 16.82 7.05 -7.85
C PRO A 266 18.17 6.73 -8.51
N ASN A 267 19.26 7.09 -7.85
CA ASN A 267 20.63 6.91 -8.37
C ASN A 267 21.35 5.70 -7.76
N ALA A 268 20.66 4.84 -6.99
CA ALA A 268 21.24 3.64 -6.42
C ALA A 268 21.74 2.69 -7.51
N GLN A 269 22.94 2.12 -7.29
CA GLN A 269 23.53 1.11 -8.16
C GLN A 269 23.95 -0.08 -7.30
N PRO A 270 23.75 -1.32 -7.75
CA PRO A 270 24.24 -2.50 -7.04
C PRO A 270 25.78 -2.56 -7.12
N LEU A 271 26.39 -3.13 -6.07
CA LEU A 271 27.83 -3.39 -5.98
C LEU A 271 28.31 -4.45 -6.98
#